data_46908ec8ab7d8f6d46c6abac737ee298
#
_entry.id   46908ec8ab7d8f6d46c6abac737ee298
#
_cell.length_a   1.000
_cell.length_b   1.000
_cell.length_c   1.000
_cell.angle_alpha   90.00
_cell.angle_beta   90.00
_cell.angle_gamma   90.00
#
_symmetry.space_group_name_H-M   'P 1'
#
loop_
_entity.id
_entity.type
_entity.pdbx_description
1 polymer ?
#
loop_
_entity_poly.entity_id
_entity_poly.type
_entity_poly.pdbx_seq_one_letter_code
_entity_poly.pdbx_strand_id
1 'polypeptide(L)'
;MRIKNNEVAVVAIGGLHEIGKNMYCVQYQDEIIIMDCGIKFPEDDLLGINYVISDYSYLIKNRKKIKALVVSHGHEDHIGGIPFLLEKIPEIPVYATPFALALIKGKLEEHGILRTTELHEEHEDTILKFKKLTVTFFRTTHSIPDTLGIAVHTPLGAVVFTGDFKFDLTPVMNQPAPDFQKMAQLGNEGVLALLSDSTNAEVSQFTKSERFVAKSLHDIITGIHGRIIFATFASNLYRVSTAIQAAKDTGRKVAIFGRSMENGVQNGIDLGYLNVPDGLIVDANEINHTPAEEVMILCTGSQGEPLAALSRIANGTHRQISLQPGDTVIFSSNPIPGNTLSVNHLINKLMEGGASVVHGRINNVHTSGHGGQEELKMMVRLTKPKYMIPVHGEYRMQVIHTELAQAAGVPADNTFVLENGEVVCFGPEGSRIAGHIPAGDVYVDTSGTADVGNVVVHDRQVLSEDGLVVVVATVDYKHKRVLAGPDVLSRGFVYMRESTELINQAQKHIYHIIKSEMDKMDHPKDSVIRNAIIANLSDFLYSKTKRRPMILPMLVEKK
;
A
#
# COMPACT_ATOMS: atom_id res chain seq x y z
N MET A 1 -23.28 -13.49 11.50
CA MET A 1 -23.73 -12.73 10.32
C MET A 1 -24.80 -13.52 9.54
N ARG A 2 -25.93 -12.91 9.19
CA ARG A 2 -26.99 -13.52 8.38
C ARG A 2 -27.47 -12.50 7.35
N ILE A 3 -27.23 -12.79 6.07
CA ILE A 3 -27.75 -12.02 4.92
C ILE A 3 -29.06 -12.68 4.50
N LYS A 4 -30.14 -11.90 4.37
CA LYS A 4 -31.44 -12.41 3.89
C LYS A 4 -31.40 -12.57 2.36
N ASN A 5 -32.23 -13.45 1.81
CA ASN A 5 -32.27 -13.74 0.36
C ASN A 5 -32.67 -12.55 -0.53
N ASN A 6 -33.32 -11.55 0.04
CA ASN A 6 -33.75 -10.32 -0.64
C ASN A 6 -32.88 -9.11 -0.28
N GLU A 7 -31.71 -9.31 0.28
CA GLU A 7 -30.76 -8.26 0.62
C GLU A 7 -29.51 -8.34 -0.25
N VAL A 8 -28.98 -7.18 -0.62
CA VAL A 8 -27.63 -6.99 -1.18
C VAL A 8 -26.71 -6.64 -0.04
N ALA A 9 -25.64 -7.40 0.14
CA ALA A 9 -24.63 -7.11 1.14
C ALA A 9 -23.39 -6.48 0.50
N VAL A 10 -22.87 -5.46 1.13
CA VAL A 10 -21.61 -4.80 0.80
C VAL A 10 -20.68 -4.91 1.99
N VAL A 11 -19.42 -5.27 1.74
CA VAL A 11 -18.38 -5.35 2.76
C VAL A 11 -17.04 -4.94 2.18
N ALA A 12 -16.31 -4.13 2.92
CA ALA A 12 -14.91 -3.85 2.67
C ALA A 12 -14.05 -4.81 3.48
N ILE A 13 -13.13 -5.52 2.84
CA ILE A 13 -12.13 -6.36 3.50
C ILE A 13 -10.84 -5.57 3.74
N GLY A 14 -10.68 -4.43 3.06
CA GLY A 14 -9.64 -3.43 3.23
C GLY A 14 -10.06 -2.12 2.59
N GLY A 15 -9.27 -1.04 2.80
CA GLY A 15 -9.47 0.28 2.22
C GLY A 15 -10.41 1.20 3.01
N LEU A 16 -10.77 0.84 4.25
CA LEU A 16 -11.51 1.73 5.17
C LEU A 16 -10.61 2.12 6.35
N HIS A 17 -10.67 3.41 6.73
CA HIS A 17 -9.82 4.07 7.72
C HIS A 17 -8.33 4.01 7.38
N GLU A 18 -8.00 3.68 6.15
CA GLU A 18 -6.64 3.54 5.63
C GLU A 18 -6.58 3.89 4.14
N ILE A 19 -5.37 4.18 3.66
CA ILE A 19 -5.05 4.28 2.23
C ILE A 19 -4.27 3.03 1.84
N GLY A 20 -4.80 2.29 0.87
CA GLY A 20 -4.25 1.02 0.40
C GLY A 20 -5.07 -0.20 0.81
N LYS A 21 -4.61 -1.39 0.42
CA LYS A 21 -5.24 -2.69 0.71
C LYS A 21 -6.71 -2.73 0.27
N ASN A 22 -7.03 -2.02 -0.84
CA ASN A 22 -8.38 -1.89 -1.34
C ASN A 22 -8.96 -3.23 -1.75
N MET A 23 -10.08 -3.62 -1.14
CA MET A 23 -10.77 -4.85 -1.45
C MET A 23 -12.22 -4.79 -0.99
N TYR A 24 -13.16 -4.78 -1.94
CA TYR A 24 -14.59 -4.63 -1.67
C TYR A 24 -15.36 -5.80 -2.25
N CYS A 25 -16.42 -6.22 -1.61
CA CYS A 25 -17.28 -7.31 -2.06
C CYS A 25 -18.74 -6.89 -2.12
N VAL A 26 -19.40 -7.24 -3.21
CA VAL A 26 -20.85 -7.18 -3.35
C VAL A 26 -21.39 -8.60 -3.39
N GLN A 27 -22.26 -8.94 -2.45
CA GLN A 27 -22.90 -10.24 -2.40
C GLN A 27 -24.42 -10.13 -2.55
N TYR A 28 -24.97 -10.92 -3.46
CA TYR A 28 -26.40 -11.17 -3.54
C TYR A 28 -26.64 -12.68 -3.60
N GLN A 29 -27.28 -13.20 -2.55
CA GLN A 29 -27.54 -14.64 -2.36
C GLN A 29 -26.26 -15.51 -2.44
N ASP A 30 -26.12 -16.30 -3.51
CA ASP A 30 -25.01 -17.22 -3.76
C ASP A 30 -23.98 -16.70 -4.78
N GLU A 31 -23.99 -15.41 -5.07
CA GLU A 31 -23.02 -14.74 -5.94
C GLU A 31 -22.29 -13.62 -5.21
N ILE A 32 -20.96 -13.60 -5.34
CA ILE A 32 -20.06 -12.57 -4.82
C ILE A 32 -19.20 -12.06 -5.97
N ILE A 33 -19.18 -10.74 -6.14
CA ILE A 33 -18.20 -10.03 -6.97
C ILE A 33 -17.21 -9.35 -6.04
N ILE A 34 -15.91 -9.56 -6.30
CA ILE A 34 -14.82 -8.87 -5.62
C ILE A 34 -14.39 -7.71 -6.51
N MET A 35 -14.24 -6.53 -5.94
CA MET A 35 -13.72 -5.33 -6.60
C MET A 35 -12.39 -4.98 -5.95
N ASP A 36 -11.31 -5.03 -6.73
CA ASP A 36 -9.93 -4.86 -6.35
C ASP A 36 -9.40 -5.88 -5.31
N CYS A 37 -8.09 -6.02 -5.25
CA CYS A 37 -7.36 -6.82 -4.27
C CYS A 37 -5.96 -6.25 -4.11
N GLY A 38 -5.84 -5.22 -3.29
CA GLY A 38 -4.62 -4.45 -3.12
C GLY A 38 -3.76 -4.86 -1.95
N ILE A 39 -2.61 -4.19 -1.86
CA ILE A 39 -1.74 -4.19 -0.69
C ILE A 39 -1.72 -2.82 -0.03
N LYS A 40 -1.23 -2.77 1.21
CA LYS A 40 -0.77 -1.55 1.87
C LYS A 40 0.73 -1.69 2.14
N PHE A 41 1.49 -0.61 1.95
CA PHE A 41 2.88 -0.57 2.40
C PHE A 41 2.92 -0.49 3.93
N PRO A 42 3.85 -1.21 4.58
CA PRO A 42 3.96 -1.19 6.03
C PRO A 42 4.40 0.19 6.54
N GLU A 43 3.98 0.53 7.75
CA GLU A 43 4.50 1.67 8.50
C GLU A 43 5.94 1.37 8.99
N ASP A 44 6.71 2.41 9.32
CA ASP A 44 8.14 2.29 9.66
C ASP A 44 8.41 1.40 10.90
N ASP A 45 7.45 1.19 11.75
CA ASP A 45 7.52 0.34 12.94
C ASP A 45 7.31 -1.16 12.65
N LEU A 46 6.80 -1.51 11.46
CA LEU A 46 6.60 -2.88 11.02
C LEU A 46 7.88 -3.49 10.44
N LEU A 47 8.90 -3.66 11.28
CA LEU A 47 10.24 -4.09 10.88
C LEU A 47 10.24 -5.48 10.19
N GLY A 48 10.81 -5.54 8.99
CA GLY A 48 10.94 -6.77 8.21
C GLY A 48 9.63 -7.26 7.57
N ILE A 49 8.62 -6.39 7.50
CA ILE A 49 7.39 -6.58 6.73
C ILE A 49 7.55 -5.81 5.43
N ASN A 50 7.22 -6.44 4.31
CA ASN A 50 7.26 -5.83 2.98
C ASN A 50 5.90 -5.30 2.54
N TYR A 51 4.83 -6.05 2.86
CA TYR A 51 3.45 -5.71 2.49
C TYR A 51 2.48 -6.08 3.59
N VAL A 52 1.36 -5.38 3.62
CA VAL A 52 0.19 -5.74 4.42
C VAL A 52 -0.94 -6.06 3.44
N ILE A 53 -1.56 -7.23 3.59
CA ILE A 53 -2.67 -7.70 2.77
C ILE A 53 -3.92 -7.92 3.63
N SER A 54 -5.06 -8.07 2.99
CA SER A 54 -6.34 -8.36 3.63
C SER A 54 -6.42 -9.80 4.15
N ASP A 55 -7.22 -10.05 5.18
CA ASP A 55 -7.58 -11.39 5.62
C ASP A 55 -8.61 -12.01 4.66
N TYR A 56 -8.20 -13.02 3.92
CA TYR A 56 -9.03 -13.71 2.92
C TYR A 56 -9.94 -14.80 3.49
N SER A 57 -9.98 -14.99 4.82
CA SER A 57 -10.73 -16.06 5.49
C SER A 57 -12.21 -16.13 5.08
N TYR A 58 -12.85 -14.95 4.93
CA TYR A 58 -14.24 -14.87 4.46
C TYR A 58 -14.40 -15.40 3.03
N LEU A 59 -13.50 -15.02 2.14
CA LEU A 59 -13.52 -15.43 0.74
C LEU A 59 -13.23 -16.92 0.59
N ILE A 60 -12.23 -17.45 1.29
CA ILE A 60 -11.89 -18.87 1.32
C ILE A 60 -13.12 -19.70 1.74
N LYS A 61 -13.81 -19.27 2.81
CA LYS A 61 -15.03 -19.93 3.29
C LYS A 61 -16.19 -19.89 2.29
N ASN A 62 -16.26 -18.83 1.47
CA ASN A 62 -17.33 -18.61 0.50
C ASN A 62 -16.87 -18.82 -0.96
N ARG A 63 -15.71 -19.46 -1.22
CA ARG A 63 -15.07 -19.56 -2.54
C ARG A 63 -16.01 -20.01 -3.67
N LYS A 64 -16.97 -20.91 -3.39
CA LYS A 64 -17.96 -21.39 -4.39
C LYS A 64 -18.95 -20.31 -4.85
N LYS A 65 -19.11 -19.23 -4.08
CA LYS A 65 -20.00 -18.12 -4.42
C LYS A 65 -19.29 -17.04 -5.24
N ILE A 66 -17.95 -16.99 -5.22
CA ILE A 66 -17.19 -15.98 -5.92
C ILE A 66 -17.32 -16.22 -7.42
N LYS A 67 -17.67 -15.18 -8.16
CA LYS A 67 -17.88 -15.23 -9.61
C LYS A 67 -16.76 -14.56 -10.37
N ALA A 68 -16.20 -13.49 -9.82
CA ALA A 68 -15.11 -12.73 -10.43
C ALA A 68 -14.38 -11.88 -9.39
N LEU A 69 -13.12 -11.62 -9.68
CA LEU A 69 -12.37 -10.46 -9.21
C LEU A 69 -12.30 -9.47 -10.38
N VAL A 70 -12.80 -8.26 -10.15
CA VAL A 70 -12.86 -7.19 -11.15
C VAL A 70 -11.99 -6.04 -10.67
N VAL A 71 -11.08 -5.58 -11.51
CA VAL A 71 -10.05 -4.61 -11.14
C VAL A 71 -10.36 -3.24 -11.72
N SER A 72 -10.34 -2.21 -10.90
CA SER A 72 -10.58 -0.83 -11.33
C SER A 72 -9.40 -0.22 -12.11
N HIS A 73 -8.17 -0.47 -11.66
CA HIS A 73 -6.93 0.01 -12.28
C HIS A 73 -5.68 -0.67 -11.70
N GLY A 74 -4.51 -0.40 -12.28
CA GLY A 74 -3.28 -1.16 -12.04
C GLY A 74 -2.36 -0.65 -10.92
N HIS A 75 -2.79 0.17 -9.96
CA HIS A 75 -1.96 0.52 -8.81
C HIS A 75 -1.82 -0.61 -7.81
N GLU A 76 -0.69 -0.62 -7.07
CA GLU A 76 -0.33 -1.68 -6.11
C GLU A 76 -1.38 -1.90 -5.03
N ASP A 77 -1.96 -0.84 -4.53
CA ASP A 77 -3.00 -0.85 -3.51
C ASP A 77 -4.37 -1.32 -4.02
N HIS A 78 -4.46 -1.66 -5.32
CA HIS A 78 -5.62 -2.28 -5.98
C HIS A 78 -5.33 -3.66 -6.58
N ILE A 79 -4.08 -3.96 -6.96
CA ILE A 79 -3.73 -5.25 -7.58
C ILE A 79 -2.68 -6.07 -6.82
N GLY A 80 -1.93 -5.46 -5.90
CA GLY A 80 -0.76 -6.10 -5.27
C GLY A 80 -1.10 -7.33 -4.44
N GLY A 81 -2.33 -7.45 -3.95
CA GLY A 81 -2.82 -8.60 -3.18
C GLY A 81 -3.27 -9.79 -4.03
N ILE A 82 -3.44 -9.60 -5.35
CA ILE A 82 -3.97 -10.62 -6.27
C ILE A 82 -3.19 -11.94 -6.22
N PRO A 83 -1.84 -11.95 -6.27
CA PRO A 83 -1.11 -13.22 -6.19
C PRO A 83 -1.40 -14.00 -4.91
N PHE A 84 -1.42 -13.33 -3.76
CA PHE A 84 -1.68 -13.96 -2.46
C PHE A 84 -3.11 -14.51 -2.33
N LEU A 85 -4.10 -13.83 -2.93
CA LEU A 85 -5.47 -14.31 -3.01
C LEU A 85 -5.56 -15.57 -3.88
N LEU A 86 -4.95 -15.53 -5.08
CA LEU A 86 -5.02 -16.63 -6.04
C LEU A 86 -4.21 -17.86 -5.62
N GLU A 87 -3.19 -17.72 -4.79
CA GLU A 87 -2.54 -18.86 -4.12
C GLU A 87 -3.50 -19.62 -3.19
N LYS A 88 -4.49 -18.94 -2.61
CA LYS A 88 -5.51 -19.55 -1.73
C LYS A 88 -6.75 -19.99 -2.49
N ILE A 89 -7.13 -19.28 -3.55
CA ILE A 89 -8.36 -19.52 -4.33
C ILE A 89 -8.04 -19.36 -5.82
N PRO A 90 -7.33 -20.33 -6.44
CA PRO A 90 -6.83 -20.21 -7.81
C PRO A 90 -7.94 -20.23 -8.88
N GLU A 91 -9.16 -20.63 -8.52
CA GLU A 91 -10.28 -20.71 -9.45
C GLU A 91 -11.01 -19.38 -9.72
N ILE A 92 -10.59 -18.28 -9.12
CA ILE A 92 -11.24 -16.98 -9.35
C ILE A 92 -10.77 -16.40 -10.69
N PRO A 93 -11.68 -16.16 -11.66
CA PRO A 93 -11.33 -15.43 -12.88
C PRO A 93 -11.11 -13.94 -12.54
N VAL A 94 -10.05 -13.37 -13.12
CA VAL A 94 -9.66 -11.96 -12.93
C VAL A 94 -9.95 -11.18 -14.20
N TYR A 95 -10.69 -10.09 -14.06
CA TYR A 95 -11.04 -9.17 -15.13
C TYR A 95 -10.35 -7.83 -14.88
N ALA A 96 -9.57 -7.36 -15.83
CA ALA A 96 -8.86 -6.10 -15.73
C ALA A 96 -8.59 -5.48 -17.10
N THR A 97 -8.34 -4.18 -17.13
CA THR A 97 -7.99 -3.43 -18.32
C THR A 97 -6.60 -3.80 -18.84
N PRO A 98 -6.27 -3.54 -20.13
CA PRO A 98 -5.01 -3.99 -20.73
C PRO A 98 -3.76 -3.64 -19.94
N PHE A 99 -3.64 -2.39 -19.46
CA PHE A 99 -2.46 -1.98 -18.71
C PHE A 99 -2.41 -2.64 -17.32
N ALA A 100 -3.54 -2.72 -16.62
CA ALA A 100 -3.63 -3.42 -15.34
C ALA A 100 -3.30 -4.91 -15.49
N LEU A 101 -3.78 -5.58 -16.55
CA LEU A 101 -3.44 -6.98 -16.85
C LEU A 101 -1.94 -7.18 -17.10
N ALA A 102 -1.28 -6.26 -17.81
CA ALA A 102 0.16 -6.37 -18.02
C ALA A 102 0.94 -6.34 -16.70
N LEU A 103 0.53 -5.45 -15.76
CA LEU A 103 1.13 -5.38 -14.43
C LEU A 103 0.80 -6.63 -13.58
N ILE A 104 -0.44 -7.11 -13.60
CA ILE A 104 -0.87 -8.34 -12.91
C ILE A 104 -0.10 -9.56 -13.43
N LYS A 105 0.06 -9.70 -14.74
CA LYS A 105 0.83 -10.81 -15.34
C LYS A 105 2.25 -10.86 -14.80
N GLY A 106 2.94 -9.72 -14.73
CA GLY A 106 4.28 -9.65 -14.16
C GLY A 106 4.34 -10.15 -12.71
N LYS A 107 3.37 -9.74 -11.88
CA LYS A 107 3.27 -10.21 -10.49
C LYS A 107 2.98 -11.71 -10.37
N LEU A 108 2.06 -12.21 -11.16
CA LEU A 108 1.73 -13.65 -11.18
C LEU A 108 2.90 -14.49 -11.69
N GLU A 109 3.73 -13.96 -12.58
CA GLU A 109 4.96 -14.60 -13.03
C GLU A 109 6.00 -14.66 -11.92
N GLU A 110 6.20 -13.58 -11.17
CA GLU A 110 7.08 -13.54 -9.99
C GLU A 110 6.67 -14.57 -8.92
N HIS A 111 5.37 -14.79 -8.74
CA HIS A 111 4.81 -15.82 -7.85
C HIS A 111 4.72 -17.23 -8.49
N GLY A 112 5.04 -17.37 -9.77
CA GLY A 112 5.04 -18.66 -10.47
C GLY A 112 3.65 -19.25 -10.75
N ILE A 113 2.58 -18.46 -10.64
CA ILE A 113 1.18 -18.91 -10.80
C ILE A 113 0.47 -18.40 -12.05
N LEU A 114 1.14 -17.64 -12.90
CA LEU A 114 0.55 -17.06 -14.12
C LEU A 114 -0.15 -18.11 -14.99
N ARG A 115 0.45 -19.31 -15.17
CA ARG A 115 -0.08 -20.36 -16.05
C ARG A 115 -1.37 -21.02 -15.53
N THR A 116 -1.67 -20.88 -14.25
CA THR A 116 -2.83 -21.47 -13.58
C THR A 116 -3.94 -20.47 -13.31
N THR A 117 -3.72 -19.22 -13.67
CA THR A 117 -4.67 -18.12 -13.44
C THR A 117 -5.48 -17.83 -14.68
N GLU A 118 -6.78 -17.67 -14.51
CA GLU A 118 -7.71 -17.27 -15.57
C GLU A 118 -7.80 -15.74 -15.61
N LEU A 119 -7.25 -15.12 -16.69
CA LEU A 119 -7.19 -13.69 -16.89
C LEU A 119 -8.05 -13.27 -18.09
N HIS A 120 -8.85 -12.25 -17.92
CA HIS A 120 -9.72 -11.67 -18.96
C HIS A 120 -9.46 -10.18 -19.09
N GLU A 121 -9.36 -9.74 -20.35
CA GLU A 121 -9.28 -8.33 -20.67
C GLU A 121 -10.67 -7.71 -20.71
N GLU A 122 -10.80 -6.53 -20.12
CA GLU A 122 -12.03 -5.75 -20.11
C GLU A 122 -11.82 -4.31 -20.53
N HIS A 123 -12.90 -3.70 -20.99
CA HIS A 123 -12.98 -2.32 -21.44
C HIS A 123 -14.28 -1.68 -20.89
N GLU A 124 -14.42 -0.39 -21.09
CA GLU A 124 -15.60 0.36 -20.61
C GLU A 124 -16.94 -0.14 -21.12
N ASP A 125 -16.97 -0.84 -22.27
CA ASP A 125 -18.20 -1.40 -22.88
C ASP A 125 -18.41 -2.87 -22.54
N THR A 126 -17.52 -3.49 -21.79
CA THR A 126 -17.64 -4.88 -21.36
C THR A 126 -18.84 -5.06 -20.42
N ILE A 127 -19.59 -6.13 -20.62
CA ILE A 127 -20.71 -6.52 -19.75
C ILE A 127 -20.49 -7.96 -19.29
N LEU A 128 -20.25 -8.15 -17.99
CA LEU A 128 -20.11 -9.47 -17.38
C LEU A 128 -21.46 -9.91 -16.80
N LYS A 129 -22.01 -11.00 -17.35
CA LYS A 129 -23.32 -11.52 -16.93
C LYS A 129 -23.16 -12.79 -16.12
N PHE A 130 -23.61 -12.77 -14.88
CA PHE A 130 -23.75 -13.94 -14.00
C PHE A 130 -25.23 -14.29 -13.87
N LYS A 131 -25.58 -15.27 -13.03
CA LYS A 131 -26.99 -15.70 -12.90
C LYS A 131 -27.90 -14.62 -12.30
N LYS A 132 -27.38 -13.83 -11.38
CA LYS A 132 -28.14 -12.85 -10.57
C LYS A 132 -27.52 -11.46 -10.61
N LEU A 133 -26.23 -11.38 -10.85
CA LEU A 133 -25.45 -10.14 -10.90
C LEU A 133 -25.01 -9.87 -12.34
N THR A 134 -24.90 -8.61 -12.68
CA THR A 134 -24.27 -8.14 -13.92
C THR A 134 -23.28 -7.05 -13.56
N VAL A 135 -22.09 -7.07 -14.16
CA VAL A 135 -21.09 -6.02 -13.97
C VAL A 135 -20.94 -5.21 -15.25
N THR A 136 -20.95 -3.90 -15.12
CA THR A 136 -20.65 -2.94 -16.19
C THR A 136 -19.63 -1.93 -15.69
N PHE A 137 -19.05 -1.19 -16.62
CA PHE A 137 -17.94 -0.28 -16.36
C PHE A 137 -18.27 1.11 -16.87
N PHE A 138 -17.61 2.11 -16.30
CA PHE A 138 -17.61 3.47 -16.81
C PHE A 138 -16.22 4.09 -16.66
N ARG A 139 -15.82 4.86 -17.66
CA ARG A 139 -14.50 5.46 -17.64
C ARG A 139 -14.40 6.62 -16.66
N THR A 140 -13.36 6.56 -15.82
CA THR A 140 -12.87 7.65 -15.00
C THR A 140 -11.48 8.09 -15.47
N THR A 141 -10.85 9.00 -14.78
CA THR A 141 -9.43 9.35 -14.98
C THR A 141 -8.71 9.34 -13.65
N HIS A 142 -7.46 8.91 -13.65
CA HIS A 142 -6.61 8.85 -12.47
C HIS A 142 -5.17 9.22 -12.85
N SER A 143 -4.16 8.75 -12.14
CA SER A 143 -2.73 8.95 -12.47
C SER A 143 -2.13 7.79 -13.28
N ILE A 144 -2.94 6.85 -13.73
CA ILE A 144 -2.58 5.67 -14.51
C ILE A 144 -3.60 5.49 -15.66
N PRO A 145 -3.20 4.97 -16.85
CA PRO A 145 -4.15 4.69 -17.93
C PRO A 145 -5.23 3.68 -17.56
N ASP A 146 -6.31 3.67 -18.34
CA ASP A 146 -7.39 2.67 -18.31
C ASP A 146 -8.12 2.55 -16.98
N THR A 147 -8.31 3.63 -16.26
CA THR A 147 -9.04 3.59 -14.99
C THR A 147 -10.54 3.50 -15.24
N LEU A 148 -11.18 2.50 -14.62
CA LEU A 148 -12.61 2.26 -14.71
C LEU A 148 -13.28 2.30 -13.34
N GLY A 149 -14.45 2.92 -13.26
CA GLY A 149 -15.42 2.64 -12.20
C GLY A 149 -16.20 1.38 -12.53
N ILE A 150 -16.67 0.68 -11.51
CA ILE A 150 -17.34 -0.61 -11.58
C ILE A 150 -18.76 -0.48 -11.08
N ALA A 151 -19.75 -0.96 -11.84
CA ALA A 151 -21.15 -1.00 -11.42
C ALA A 151 -21.63 -2.45 -11.36
N VAL A 152 -21.93 -2.95 -10.16
CA VAL A 152 -22.50 -4.27 -9.93
C VAL A 152 -24.03 -4.15 -9.85
N HIS A 153 -24.70 -4.50 -10.92
CA HIS A 153 -26.17 -4.46 -11.01
C HIS A 153 -26.80 -5.62 -10.25
N THR A 154 -27.72 -5.28 -9.38
CA THR A 154 -28.50 -6.20 -8.56
C THR A 154 -29.99 -5.97 -8.79
N PRO A 155 -30.89 -6.87 -8.35
CA PRO A 155 -32.35 -6.63 -8.43
C PRO A 155 -32.85 -5.42 -7.62
N LEU A 156 -32.02 -4.85 -6.73
CA LEU A 156 -32.38 -3.69 -5.89
C LEU A 156 -31.76 -2.37 -6.39
N GLY A 157 -31.01 -2.40 -7.49
CA GLY A 157 -30.25 -1.28 -8.05
C GLY A 157 -28.74 -1.58 -8.12
N ALA A 158 -28.00 -0.69 -8.73
CA ALA A 158 -26.55 -0.86 -8.90
C ALA A 158 -25.77 -0.49 -7.64
N VAL A 159 -24.79 -1.31 -7.26
CA VAL A 159 -23.72 -0.92 -6.34
C VAL A 159 -22.57 -0.42 -7.19
N VAL A 160 -22.22 0.85 -7.05
CA VAL A 160 -21.20 1.52 -7.84
C VAL A 160 -19.95 1.72 -7.01
N PHE A 161 -18.79 1.31 -7.53
CA PHE A 161 -17.48 1.59 -6.99
C PHE A 161 -16.71 2.50 -7.97
N THR A 162 -16.23 3.64 -7.51
CA THR A 162 -15.59 4.62 -8.39
C THR A 162 -14.20 4.19 -8.85
N GLY A 163 -13.56 3.24 -8.16
CA GLY A 163 -12.11 3.16 -8.17
C GLY A 163 -11.52 4.48 -7.67
N ASP A 164 -10.23 4.66 -7.86
CA ASP A 164 -9.60 5.95 -7.65
C ASP A 164 -9.90 6.86 -8.83
N PHE A 165 -10.28 8.10 -8.57
CA PHE A 165 -10.68 8.97 -9.65
C PHE A 165 -10.40 10.46 -9.41
N LYS A 166 -10.23 11.17 -10.50
CA LYS A 166 -10.44 12.62 -10.63
C LYS A 166 -11.20 12.89 -11.92
N PHE A 167 -11.65 14.11 -12.13
CA PHE A 167 -12.27 14.51 -13.40
C PHE A 167 -11.33 15.36 -14.23
N ASP A 168 -10.34 14.71 -14.87
CA ASP A 168 -9.46 15.40 -15.81
C ASP A 168 -10.14 15.59 -17.17
N LEU A 169 -10.57 16.81 -17.44
CA LEU A 169 -11.27 17.17 -18.68
C LEU A 169 -10.32 17.38 -19.87
N THR A 170 -9.04 17.45 -19.61
CA THR A 170 -8.01 17.65 -20.63
C THR A 170 -6.84 16.67 -20.44
N PRO A 171 -7.11 15.34 -20.44
CA PRO A 171 -6.09 14.36 -20.19
C PRO A 171 -4.96 14.43 -21.23
N VAL A 172 -3.80 13.91 -20.88
CA VAL A 172 -2.62 13.79 -21.76
C VAL A 172 -2.66 12.48 -22.56
N MET A 173 -1.71 12.28 -23.47
CA MET A 173 -1.55 11.04 -24.26
C MET A 173 -2.80 10.65 -25.09
N ASN A 174 -3.60 11.63 -25.51
CA ASN A 174 -4.86 11.41 -26.22
C ASN A 174 -5.85 10.49 -25.48
N GLN A 175 -5.70 10.35 -24.17
CA GLN A 175 -6.63 9.59 -23.38
C GLN A 175 -8.00 10.26 -23.37
N PRO A 176 -9.09 9.47 -23.39
CA PRO A 176 -10.43 10.03 -23.31
C PRO A 176 -10.73 10.63 -21.93
N ALA A 177 -11.58 11.66 -21.90
CA ALA A 177 -12.09 12.26 -20.68
C ALA A 177 -13.06 11.32 -19.94
N PRO A 178 -13.40 11.59 -18.65
CA PRO A 178 -14.38 10.80 -17.90
C PRO A 178 -15.72 10.71 -18.62
N ASP A 179 -16.38 9.54 -18.55
CA ASP A 179 -17.71 9.34 -19.17
C ASP A 179 -18.85 9.77 -18.23
N PHE A 180 -19.10 11.08 -18.20
CA PHE A 180 -20.22 11.64 -17.42
C PHE A 180 -21.60 11.16 -17.88
N GLN A 181 -21.74 10.81 -19.17
CA GLN A 181 -23.02 10.34 -19.69
C GLN A 181 -23.39 8.99 -19.09
N LYS A 182 -22.43 8.06 -19.02
CA LYS A 182 -22.62 6.74 -18.44
C LYS A 182 -22.84 6.81 -16.92
N MET A 183 -22.13 7.71 -16.22
CA MET A 183 -22.37 7.98 -14.79
C MET A 183 -23.78 8.50 -14.54
N ALA A 184 -24.24 9.47 -15.34
CA ALA A 184 -25.61 10.02 -15.24
C ALA A 184 -26.67 9.00 -15.62
N GLN A 185 -26.40 8.12 -16.61
CA GLN A 185 -27.29 7.03 -16.98
C GLN A 185 -27.44 6.06 -15.81
N LEU A 186 -26.34 5.62 -15.17
CA LEU A 186 -26.40 4.79 -13.95
C LEU A 186 -27.27 5.45 -12.86
N GLY A 187 -27.10 6.76 -12.65
CA GLY A 187 -27.93 7.52 -11.70
C GLY A 187 -29.42 7.53 -12.05
N ASN A 188 -29.78 7.53 -13.34
CA ASN A 188 -31.17 7.46 -13.79
C ASN A 188 -31.75 6.03 -13.73
N GLU A 189 -30.91 5.00 -13.92
CA GLU A 189 -31.30 3.59 -13.78
C GLU A 189 -31.48 3.18 -12.31
N GLY A 190 -30.81 3.87 -11.37
CA GLY A 190 -30.94 3.68 -9.94
C GLY A 190 -29.68 3.08 -9.29
N VAL A 191 -28.94 3.92 -8.60
CA VAL A 191 -27.78 3.51 -7.79
C VAL A 191 -28.23 3.23 -6.35
N LEU A 192 -28.13 1.95 -5.96
CA LEU A 192 -28.44 1.51 -4.60
C LEU A 192 -27.42 2.05 -3.61
N ALA A 193 -26.12 1.85 -3.88
CA ALA A 193 -25.04 2.33 -3.04
C ALA A 193 -23.85 2.80 -3.90
N LEU A 194 -23.19 3.87 -3.45
CA LEU A 194 -21.96 4.40 -4.04
C LEU A 194 -20.82 4.19 -3.05
N LEU A 195 -19.79 3.43 -3.46
CA LEU A 195 -18.50 3.31 -2.81
C LEU A 195 -17.55 4.28 -3.53
N SER A 196 -17.12 5.35 -2.87
CA SER A 196 -16.38 6.41 -3.54
C SER A 196 -15.08 6.76 -2.82
N ASP A 197 -14.00 6.90 -3.61
CA ASP A 197 -12.68 7.36 -3.20
C ASP A 197 -12.76 8.62 -2.34
N SER A 198 -12.06 8.62 -1.20
CA SER A 198 -12.06 9.72 -0.22
C SER A 198 -10.71 10.37 -0.02
N THR A 199 -9.67 9.95 -0.73
CA THR A 199 -8.27 10.34 -0.49
C THR A 199 -8.07 11.85 -0.45
N ASN A 200 -8.75 12.61 -1.31
CA ASN A 200 -8.67 14.06 -1.35
C ASN A 200 -9.90 14.79 -0.78
N ALA A 201 -10.67 14.16 0.10
CA ALA A 201 -11.85 14.80 0.70
C ALA A 201 -11.55 16.09 1.48
N GLU A 202 -10.29 16.32 1.89
CA GLU A 202 -9.84 17.54 2.56
C GLU A 202 -9.44 18.65 1.57
N VAL A 203 -9.35 18.38 0.26
CA VAL A 203 -8.93 19.34 -0.78
C VAL A 203 -10.14 20.04 -1.35
N SER A 204 -10.30 21.32 -1.08
CA SER A 204 -11.51 22.10 -1.39
C SER A 204 -11.75 22.38 -2.88
N GLN A 205 -10.76 22.22 -3.75
CA GLN A 205 -10.81 22.59 -5.16
C GLN A 205 -10.82 21.35 -6.06
N PHE A 206 -11.12 21.54 -7.35
CA PHE A 206 -10.84 20.55 -8.39
C PHE A 206 -9.35 20.23 -8.46
N THR A 207 -9.05 18.96 -8.67
CA THR A 207 -7.68 18.53 -8.90
C THR A 207 -7.18 19.02 -10.28
N LYS A 208 -5.95 19.53 -10.34
CA LYS A 208 -5.37 20.02 -11.59
C LYS A 208 -5.23 18.90 -12.63
N SER A 209 -5.43 19.26 -13.91
CA SER A 209 -5.20 18.35 -15.03
C SER A 209 -3.73 17.93 -15.14
N GLU A 210 -3.48 16.70 -15.63
CA GLU A 210 -2.16 16.23 -16.03
C GLU A 210 -1.51 17.11 -17.10
N ARG A 211 -2.29 17.71 -18.00
CA ARG A 211 -1.80 18.63 -19.03
C ARG A 211 -1.16 19.89 -18.43
N PHE A 212 -1.69 20.38 -17.31
CA PHE A 212 -1.09 21.52 -16.62
C PHE A 212 0.32 21.18 -16.10
N VAL A 213 0.47 19.99 -15.51
CA VAL A 213 1.76 19.54 -15.00
C VAL A 213 2.72 19.19 -16.14
N ALA A 214 2.24 18.58 -17.20
CA ALA A 214 3.03 18.29 -18.39
C ALA A 214 3.66 19.56 -18.97
N LYS A 215 2.89 20.65 -19.07
CA LYS A 215 3.41 21.94 -19.51
C LYS A 215 4.48 22.48 -18.55
N SER A 216 4.23 22.47 -17.24
CA SER A 216 5.20 22.97 -16.25
C SER A 216 6.50 22.16 -16.29
N LEU A 217 6.42 20.84 -16.41
CA LEU A 217 7.59 19.96 -16.52
C LEU A 217 8.37 20.24 -17.80
N HIS A 218 7.69 20.42 -18.94
CA HIS A 218 8.32 20.75 -20.20
C HIS A 218 9.08 22.08 -20.11
N ASP A 219 8.47 23.13 -19.56
CA ASP A 219 9.08 24.44 -19.38
C ASP A 219 10.32 24.35 -18.46
N ILE A 220 10.25 23.58 -17.37
CA ILE A 220 11.40 23.35 -16.47
C ILE A 220 12.51 22.62 -17.19
N ILE A 221 12.21 21.50 -17.86
CA ILE A 221 13.20 20.65 -18.55
C ILE A 221 13.92 21.41 -19.66
N THR A 222 13.20 22.24 -20.40
CA THR A 222 13.77 23.09 -21.47
C THR A 222 14.77 24.11 -20.93
N GLY A 223 14.60 24.59 -19.69
CA GLY A 223 15.52 25.54 -19.05
C GLY A 223 16.77 24.91 -18.42
N ILE A 224 16.91 23.57 -18.41
CA ILE A 224 18.03 22.88 -17.79
C ILE A 224 19.12 22.62 -18.81
N HIS A 225 20.36 23.06 -18.52
CA HIS A 225 21.51 22.89 -19.39
C HIS A 225 22.40 21.69 -19.01
N GLY A 226 22.20 21.08 -17.85
CA GLY A 226 22.95 19.91 -17.38
C GLY A 226 22.20 18.59 -17.58
N ARG A 227 22.75 17.51 -17.02
CA ARG A 227 22.12 16.20 -16.99
C ARG A 227 20.87 16.22 -16.10
N ILE A 228 19.83 15.56 -16.55
CA ILE A 228 18.55 15.46 -15.83
C ILE A 228 18.37 14.03 -15.27
N ILE A 229 17.99 13.95 -14.00
CA ILE A 229 17.51 12.70 -13.37
C ILE A 229 16.05 12.91 -13.03
N PHE A 230 15.16 12.25 -13.76
CA PHE A 230 13.71 12.37 -13.62
C PHE A 230 13.16 11.16 -12.85
N ALA A 231 12.66 11.41 -11.65
CA ALA A 231 12.13 10.37 -10.78
C ALA A 231 10.61 10.45 -10.66
N THR A 232 9.93 9.33 -10.92
CA THR A 232 8.47 9.22 -10.83
C THR A 232 8.06 7.78 -10.51
N PHE A 233 6.76 7.53 -10.29
CA PHE A 233 6.20 6.18 -10.20
C PHE A 233 6.26 5.48 -11.56
N ALA A 234 6.61 4.22 -11.57
CA ALA A 234 6.69 3.41 -12.80
C ALA A 234 5.31 3.23 -13.49
N SER A 235 4.25 3.21 -12.69
CA SER A 235 2.86 3.12 -13.17
C SER A 235 2.32 4.42 -13.77
N ASN A 236 2.93 5.57 -13.45
CA ASN A 236 2.47 6.86 -13.96
C ASN A 236 2.99 7.14 -15.38
N LEU A 237 2.39 6.46 -16.36
CA LEU A 237 2.77 6.61 -17.76
C LEU A 237 2.57 8.05 -18.28
N TYR A 238 1.71 8.84 -17.69
CA TYR A 238 1.53 10.25 -18.06
C TYR A 238 2.79 11.08 -17.79
N ARG A 239 3.46 10.83 -16.66
CA ARG A 239 4.74 11.47 -16.31
C ARG A 239 5.88 10.96 -17.18
N VAL A 240 5.91 9.63 -17.40
CA VAL A 240 6.86 8.98 -18.31
C VAL A 240 6.75 9.56 -19.71
N SER A 241 5.53 9.64 -20.26
CA SER A 241 5.27 10.24 -21.58
C SER A 241 5.72 11.71 -21.63
N THR A 242 5.43 12.49 -20.58
CA THR A 242 5.86 13.88 -20.50
C THR A 242 7.38 14.02 -20.51
N ALA A 243 8.09 13.17 -19.75
CA ALA A 243 9.55 13.16 -19.71
C ALA A 243 10.15 12.77 -21.07
N ILE A 244 9.61 11.72 -21.71
CA ILE A 244 10.02 11.26 -23.06
C ILE A 244 9.81 12.37 -24.09
N GLN A 245 8.66 13.04 -24.09
CA GLN A 245 8.38 14.11 -25.03
C GLN A 245 9.32 15.31 -24.81
N ALA A 246 9.53 15.70 -23.56
CA ALA A 246 10.46 16.80 -23.23
C ALA A 246 11.92 16.45 -23.59
N ALA A 247 12.35 15.21 -23.39
CA ALA A 247 13.66 14.73 -23.83
C ALA A 247 13.82 14.84 -25.36
N LYS A 248 12.82 14.37 -26.11
CA LYS A 248 12.79 14.51 -27.57
C LYS A 248 12.92 15.97 -28.01
N ASP A 249 12.11 16.86 -27.43
CA ASP A 249 12.05 18.27 -27.81
C ASP A 249 13.34 19.05 -27.46
N THR A 250 14.09 18.56 -26.47
CA THR A 250 15.38 19.13 -26.03
C THR A 250 16.60 18.38 -26.60
N GLY A 251 16.41 17.41 -27.49
CA GLY A 251 17.49 16.63 -28.12
C GLY A 251 18.22 15.68 -27.16
N ARG A 252 17.61 15.32 -26.03
CA ARG A 252 18.21 14.44 -25.02
C ARG A 252 17.96 12.98 -25.33
N LYS A 253 18.95 12.14 -25.03
CA LYS A 253 18.80 10.68 -24.95
C LYS A 253 18.26 10.30 -23.58
N VAL A 254 17.49 9.23 -23.51
CA VAL A 254 16.86 8.75 -22.27
C VAL A 254 17.43 7.39 -21.89
N ALA A 255 17.95 7.25 -20.68
CA ALA A 255 18.28 5.95 -20.10
C ALA A 255 17.30 5.64 -18.95
N ILE A 256 16.84 4.39 -18.88
CA ILE A 256 15.83 3.96 -17.90
C ILE A 256 16.50 3.07 -16.85
N PHE A 257 16.21 3.33 -15.57
CA PHE A 257 16.76 2.58 -14.46
C PHE A 257 15.71 2.23 -13.42
N GLY A 258 15.74 0.96 -13.03
CA GLY A 258 14.80 0.34 -12.10
C GLY A 258 13.87 -0.62 -12.82
N ARG A 259 13.89 -1.90 -12.39
CA ARG A 259 13.13 -2.98 -13.04
C ARG A 259 11.66 -2.63 -13.28
N SER A 260 10.99 -2.06 -12.27
CA SER A 260 9.58 -1.66 -12.42
C SER A 260 9.39 -0.54 -13.46
N MET A 261 10.35 0.42 -13.55
CA MET A 261 10.30 1.48 -14.58
C MET A 261 10.53 0.91 -15.97
N GLU A 262 11.52 0.03 -16.13
CA GLU A 262 11.80 -0.67 -17.39
C GLU A 262 10.57 -1.45 -17.87
N ASN A 263 9.97 -2.26 -16.98
CA ASN A 263 8.76 -3.02 -17.27
C ASN A 263 7.56 -2.11 -17.59
N GLY A 264 7.37 -1.04 -16.80
CA GLY A 264 6.26 -0.09 -17.02
C GLY A 264 6.36 0.62 -18.36
N VAL A 265 7.56 1.08 -18.74
CA VAL A 265 7.80 1.70 -20.06
C VAL A 265 7.61 0.70 -21.18
N GLN A 266 8.14 -0.52 -21.06
CA GLN A 266 7.98 -1.56 -22.08
C GLN A 266 6.51 -1.92 -22.28
N ASN A 267 5.76 -2.17 -21.19
CA ASN A 267 4.33 -2.42 -21.25
C ASN A 267 3.57 -1.24 -21.91
N GLY A 268 3.98 0.01 -21.60
CA GLY A 268 3.40 1.20 -22.20
C GLY A 268 3.64 1.30 -23.71
N ILE A 269 4.82 0.86 -24.18
CA ILE A 269 5.16 0.80 -25.62
C ILE A 269 4.37 -0.32 -26.29
N ASP A 270 4.39 -1.53 -25.74
CA ASP A 270 3.77 -2.72 -26.33
C ASP A 270 2.25 -2.57 -26.47
N LEU A 271 1.62 -1.88 -25.52
CA LEU A 271 0.18 -1.58 -25.52
C LEU A 271 -0.18 -0.29 -26.27
N GLY A 272 0.82 0.43 -26.83
CA GLY A 272 0.59 1.64 -27.61
C GLY A 272 0.26 2.91 -26.81
N TYR A 273 0.43 2.90 -25.48
CA TYR A 273 0.26 4.10 -24.66
C TYR A 273 1.44 5.06 -24.79
N LEU A 274 2.65 4.56 -24.95
CA LEU A 274 3.85 5.36 -25.13
C LEU A 274 4.33 5.32 -26.58
N ASN A 275 4.46 6.48 -27.18
CA ASN A 275 5.09 6.65 -28.50
C ASN A 275 6.53 7.13 -28.30
N VAL A 276 7.47 6.19 -28.41
CA VAL A 276 8.92 6.46 -28.23
C VAL A 276 9.59 6.46 -29.60
N PRO A 277 10.22 7.58 -30.01
CA PRO A 277 11.00 7.60 -31.25
C PRO A 277 12.18 6.64 -31.23
N ASP A 278 12.50 6.06 -32.37
CA ASP A 278 13.65 5.18 -32.52
C ASP A 278 14.95 5.89 -32.10
N GLY A 279 15.77 5.20 -31.29
CA GLY A 279 17.06 5.69 -30.82
C GLY A 279 16.97 6.81 -29.76
N LEU A 280 15.79 7.10 -29.20
CA LEU A 280 15.64 8.01 -28.07
C LEU A 280 16.05 7.33 -26.76
N ILE A 281 15.58 6.09 -26.54
CA ILE A 281 15.98 5.30 -25.39
C ILE A 281 17.29 4.57 -25.73
N VAL A 282 18.27 4.71 -24.86
CA VAL A 282 19.61 4.16 -25.01
C VAL A 282 20.05 3.40 -23.76
N ASP A 283 21.06 2.55 -23.88
CA ASP A 283 21.57 1.82 -22.73
C ASP A 283 22.50 2.68 -21.84
N ALA A 284 22.85 2.15 -20.66
CA ALA A 284 23.70 2.83 -19.70
C ALA A 284 25.13 3.11 -20.21
N ASN A 285 25.67 2.28 -21.14
CA ASN A 285 27.00 2.50 -21.66
C ASN A 285 27.02 3.70 -22.60
N GLU A 286 26.01 3.83 -23.45
CA GLU A 286 25.88 4.98 -24.36
C GLU A 286 25.70 6.27 -23.56
N ILE A 287 24.83 6.27 -22.52
CA ILE A 287 24.55 7.46 -21.72
C ILE A 287 25.80 8.02 -21.02
N ASN A 288 26.73 7.15 -20.61
CA ASN A 288 27.98 7.54 -19.95
C ASN A 288 28.98 8.22 -20.88
N HIS A 289 28.80 8.11 -22.21
CA HIS A 289 29.62 8.75 -23.23
C HIS A 289 28.91 9.94 -23.91
N THR A 290 27.66 10.20 -23.54
CA THR A 290 26.85 11.30 -24.07
C THR A 290 27.11 12.59 -23.26
N PRO A 291 27.20 13.76 -23.91
CA PRO A 291 27.32 15.05 -23.20
C PRO A 291 26.18 15.25 -22.18
N ALA A 292 26.49 15.83 -21.02
CA ALA A 292 25.55 15.95 -19.90
C ALA A 292 24.24 16.66 -20.32
N GLU A 293 24.31 17.68 -21.16
CA GLU A 293 23.18 18.45 -21.68
C GLU A 293 22.26 17.63 -22.60
N GLU A 294 22.75 16.51 -23.12
CA GLU A 294 22.01 15.59 -23.99
C GLU A 294 21.48 14.35 -23.23
N VAL A 295 21.59 14.34 -21.89
CA VAL A 295 21.23 13.17 -21.08
C VAL A 295 19.99 13.43 -20.21
N MET A 296 19.06 12.49 -20.25
CA MET A 296 18.00 12.33 -19.25
C MET A 296 17.99 10.91 -18.72
N ILE A 297 17.99 10.76 -17.39
CA ILE A 297 17.84 9.50 -16.68
C ILE A 297 16.42 9.44 -16.14
N LEU A 298 15.64 8.44 -16.56
CA LEU A 298 14.31 8.15 -16.03
C LEU A 298 14.41 7.00 -15.03
N CYS A 299 13.99 7.21 -13.79
CA CYS A 299 14.18 6.21 -12.74
C CYS A 299 13.07 6.16 -11.70
N THR A 300 13.05 5.04 -10.94
CA THR A 300 12.26 4.88 -9.72
C THR A 300 12.98 5.44 -8.50
N GLY A 301 12.28 5.50 -7.36
CA GLY A 301 12.84 5.92 -6.06
C GLY A 301 12.40 7.30 -5.63
N SER A 302 11.33 7.84 -6.22
CA SER A 302 10.77 9.13 -5.83
C SER A 302 10.11 9.15 -4.44
N GLN A 303 10.01 7.97 -3.78
CA GLN A 303 9.47 7.82 -2.42
C GLN A 303 10.57 7.58 -1.37
N GLY A 304 11.83 7.63 -1.76
CA GLY A 304 12.95 7.44 -0.85
C GLY A 304 13.24 5.98 -0.48
N GLU A 305 12.71 5.03 -1.24
CA GLU A 305 12.92 3.59 -1.00
C GLU A 305 14.42 3.25 -1.10
N PRO A 306 15.02 2.59 -0.11
CA PRO A 306 16.49 2.41 -0.04
C PRO A 306 17.10 1.65 -1.23
N LEU A 307 16.35 0.69 -1.78
CA LEU A 307 16.79 -0.17 -2.88
C LEU A 307 16.45 0.36 -4.27
N ALA A 308 15.69 1.44 -4.37
CA ALA A 308 15.30 2.04 -5.64
C ALA A 308 16.48 2.73 -6.33
N ALA A 309 16.36 2.93 -7.65
CA ALA A 309 17.45 3.44 -8.47
C ALA A 309 17.96 4.80 -7.99
N LEU A 310 17.08 5.78 -7.72
CA LEU A 310 17.46 7.12 -7.27
C LEU A 310 18.21 7.10 -5.93
N SER A 311 17.72 6.32 -4.94
CA SER A 311 18.39 6.19 -3.64
C SER A 311 19.78 5.58 -3.78
N ARG A 312 19.95 4.60 -4.66
CA ARG A 312 21.26 3.99 -4.95
C ARG A 312 22.21 4.95 -5.66
N ILE A 313 21.70 5.79 -6.58
CA ILE A 313 22.47 6.86 -7.22
C ILE A 313 22.94 7.88 -6.17
N ALA A 314 22.06 8.36 -5.32
CA ALA A 314 22.37 9.30 -4.24
C ALA A 314 23.38 8.74 -3.22
N ASN A 315 23.34 7.41 -2.97
CA ASN A 315 24.25 6.70 -2.07
C ASN A 315 25.58 6.31 -2.72
N GLY A 316 25.78 6.53 -4.02
CA GLY A 316 26.95 6.07 -4.76
C GLY A 316 27.05 4.53 -4.88
N THR A 317 25.95 3.81 -4.71
CA THR A 317 25.89 2.34 -4.76
C THR A 317 25.24 1.82 -6.04
N HIS A 318 24.81 2.70 -6.94
CA HIS A 318 24.29 2.29 -8.25
C HIS A 318 25.43 1.85 -9.15
N ARG A 319 25.29 0.70 -9.82
CA ARG A 319 26.40 0.06 -10.55
C ARG A 319 26.82 0.81 -11.81
N GLN A 320 25.93 1.52 -12.46
CA GLN A 320 26.12 2.11 -13.79
C GLN A 320 26.10 3.64 -13.78
N ILE A 321 25.46 4.25 -12.81
CA ILE A 321 25.26 5.71 -12.74
C ILE A 321 25.74 6.22 -11.39
N SER A 322 26.49 7.31 -11.41
CA SER A 322 26.88 8.10 -10.23
C SER A 322 26.29 9.49 -10.33
N LEU A 323 25.91 10.06 -9.18
CA LEU A 323 25.53 11.46 -9.08
C LEU A 323 26.72 12.36 -9.44
N GLN A 324 26.46 13.42 -10.18
CA GLN A 324 27.48 14.38 -10.59
C GLN A 324 27.11 15.80 -10.12
N PRO A 325 28.08 16.61 -9.69
CA PRO A 325 27.83 18.04 -9.46
C PRO A 325 27.27 18.69 -10.73
N GLY A 326 26.18 19.44 -10.58
CA GLY A 326 25.47 20.07 -11.70
C GLY A 326 24.31 19.24 -12.29
N ASP A 327 24.09 18.02 -11.80
CA ASP A 327 22.86 17.29 -12.11
C ASP A 327 21.64 18.05 -11.63
N THR A 328 20.54 17.95 -12.38
CA THR A 328 19.24 18.39 -11.91
C THR A 328 18.32 17.18 -11.70
N VAL A 329 17.88 16.98 -10.46
CA VAL A 329 16.97 15.90 -10.09
C VAL A 329 15.55 16.44 -9.99
N ILE A 330 14.62 15.87 -10.75
CA ILE A 330 13.19 16.25 -10.75
C ILE A 330 12.39 15.15 -10.08
N PHE A 331 11.75 15.47 -8.94
CA PHE A 331 10.77 14.59 -8.28
C PHE A 331 9.38 14.89 -8.82
N SER A 332 8.89 14.11 -9.78
CA SER A 332 7.55 14.27 -10.34
C SER A 332 6.52 13.42 -9.58
N SER A 333 6.62 13.43 -8.27
CA SER A 333 5.69 12.81 -7.32
C SER A 333 5.66 13.61 -6.02
N ASN A 334 4.61 13.41 -5.21
CA ASN A 334 4.61 13.82 -3.80
C ASN A 334 4.90 12.59 -2.92
N PRO A 335 5.46 12.78 -1.71
CA PRO A 335 5.54 11.68 -0.75
C PRO A 335 4.16 11.11 -0.46
N ILE A 336 4.02 9.79 -0.52
CA ILE A 336 2.84 9.11 0.02
C ILE A 336 2.85 9.20 1.54
N PRO A 337 1.71 9.05 2.23
CA PRO A 337 1.67 9.03 3.69
C PRO A 337 2.71 8.06 4.27
N GLY A 338 3.49 8.52 5.25
CA GLY A 338 4.60 7.77 5.84
C GLY A 338 5.99 8.05 5.23
N ASN A 339 6.12 8.39 3.96
CA ASN A 339 7.42 8.50 3.28
C ASN A 339 8.06 9.91 3.32
N THR A 340 7.45 10.88 3.97
CA THR A 340 7.93 12.28 3.97
C THR A 340 9.37 12.40 4.48
N LEU A 341 9.72 11.69 5.55
CA LEU A 341 11.09 11.73 6.12
C LEU A 341 12.11 11.13 5.17
N SER A 342 11.83 9.97 4.62
CA SER A 342 12.70 9.26 3.67
C SER A 342 12.96 10.10 2.40
N VAL A 343 11.92 10.73 1.86
CA VAL A 343 12.05 11.63 0.69
C VAL A 343 12.87 12.87 1.04
N ASN A 344 12.65 13.50 2.19
CA ASN A 344 13.43 14.66 2.62
C ASN A 344 14.92 14.31 2.83
N HIS A 345 15.21 13.16 3.43
CA HIS A 345 16.59 12.66 3.56
C HIS A 345 17.25 12.45 2.19
N LEU A 346 16.52 11.87 1.24
CA LEU A 346 17.02 11.65 -0.11
C LEU A 346 17.29 12.98 -0.82
N ILE A 347 16.41 13.97 -0.72
CA ILE A 347 16.59 15.31 -1.29
C ILE A 347 17.86 15.96 -0.72
N ASN A 348 18.02 15.97 0.61
CA ASN A 348 19.21 16.53 1.24
C ASN A 348 20.48 15.87 0.73
N LYS A 349 20.49 14.55 0.64
CA LYS A 349 21.64 13.79 0.16
C LYS A 349 22.02 14.08 -1.30
N LEU A 350 21.02 14.24 -2.17
CA LEU A 350 21.24 14.65 -3.56
C LEU A 350 21.85 16.05 -3.64
N MET A 351 21.37 16.99 -2.82
CA MET A 351 21.92 18.37 -2.76
C MET A 351 23.33 18.39 -2.18
N GLU A 352 23.62 17.58 -1.15
CA GLU A 352 24.98 17.39 -0.61
C GLU A 352 25.95 16.86 -1.68
N GLY A 353 25.46 16.03 -2.60
CA GLY A 353 26.20 15.52 -3.76
C GLY A 353 26.38 16.53 -4.89
N GLY A 354 25.90 17.79 -4.73
CA GLY A 354 26.05 18.87 -5.71
C GLY A 354 24.96 18.93 -6.78
N ALA A 355 23.85 18.20 -6.62
CA ALA A 355 22.71 18.29 -7.51
C ALA A 355 21.76 19.43 -7.14
N SER A 356 21.10 20.00 -8.14
CA SER A 356 19.91 20.84 -7.96
C SER A 356 18.68 19.96 -7.89
N VAL A 357 17.72 20.24 -6.98
CA VAL A 357 16.53 19.41 -6.81
C VAL A 357 15.26 20.24 -7.05
N VAL A 358 14.44 19.76 -7.98
CA VAL A 358 13.11 20.31 -8.30
C VAL A 358 12.07 19.37 -7.75
N HIS A 359 11.27 19.83 -6.79
CA HIS A 359 10.25 19.01 -6.12
C HIS A 359 9.07 19.85 -5.61
N GLY A 360 7.98 19.15 -5.24
CA GLY A 360 6.87 19.71 -4.50
C GLY A 360 5.87 20.55 -5.32
N ARG A 361 4.86 21.04 -4.61
CA ARG A 361 3.74 21.79 -5.19
C ARG A 361 4.14 23.17 -5.76
N ILE A 362 5.20 23.78 -5.22
CA ILE A 362 5.66 25.11 -5.64
C ILE A 362 6.06 25.10 -7.11
N ASN A 363 6.70 24.04 -7.57
CA ASN A 363 7.17 23.90 -8.95
C ASN A 363 6.11 23.32 -9.91
N ASN A 364 4.90 22.97 -9.43
CA ASN A 364 3.85 22.33 -10.21
C ASN A 364 4.31 21.06 -10.98
N VAL A 365 5.23 20.31 -10.41
CA VAL A 365 5.79 19.08 -11.02
C VAL A 365 4.96 17.84 -10.74
N HIS A 366 3.89 17.98 -9.96
CA HIS A 366 2.97 16.91 -9.61
C HIS A 366 1.54 17.41 -9.41
N THR A 367 0.55 16.56 -9.71
CA THR A 367 -0.84 16.70 -9.32
C THR A 367 -1.35 15.37 -8.80
N SER A 368 -2.35 15.41 -7.92
CA SER A 368 -2.98 14.19 -7.40
C SER A 368 -3.71 13.40 -8.50
N GLY A 369 -3.82 12.09 -8.33
CA GLY A 369 -4.71 11.24 -9.11
C GLY A 369 -6.16 11.27 -8.60
N HIS A 370 -6.39 11.78 -7.38
CA HIS A 370 -7.68 11.77 -6.71
C HIS A 370 -8.39 13.12 -6.80
N GLY A 371 -9.70 13.08 -6.93
CA GLY A 371 -10.56 14.25 -7.02
C GLY A 371 -10.74 14.97 -5.69
N GLY A 372 -10.76 16.31 -5.72
CA GLY A 372 -11.09 17.14 -4.58
C GLY A 372 -12.59 17.22 -4.31
N GLN A 373 -13.00 18.04 -3.32
CA GLN A 373 -14.39 18.11 -2.82
C GLN A 373 -15.42 18.36 -3.91
N GLU A 374 -15.11 19.22 -4.90
CA GLU A 374 -16.06 19.52 -5.97
C GLU A 374 -16.28 18.31 -6.90
N GLU A 375 -15.23 17.51 -7.16
CA GLU A 375 -15.30 16.30 -7.95
C GLU A 375 -16.07 15.20 -7.19
N LEU A 376 -15.84 15.07 -5.88
CA LEU A 376 -16.57 14.13 -5.02
C LEU A 376 -18.08 14.45 -4.99
N LYS A 377 -18.44 15.74 -4.81
CA LYS A 377 -19.85 16.17 -4.89
C LYS A 377 -20.44 15.95 -6.27
N MET A 378 -19.66 16.17 -7.33
CA MET A 378 -20.13 15.95 -8.70
C MET A 378 -20.39 14.46 -8.97
N MET A 379 -19.53 13.54 -8.50
CA MET A 379 -19.76 12.09 -8.59
C MET A 379 -21.10 11.70 -7.93
N VAL A 380 -21.36 12.19 -6.72
CA VAL A 380 -22.63 11.97 -6.01
C VAL A 380 -23.82 12.53 -6.81
N ARG A 381 -23.69 13.73 -7.38
CA ARG A 381 -24.77 14.35 -8.19
C ARG A 381 -25.05 13.61 -9.48
N LEU A 382 -24.04 13.07 -10.14
CA LEU A 382 -24.20 12.29 -11.37
C LEU A 382 -24.85 10.93 -11.10
N THR A 383 -24.38 10.23 -10.08
CA THR A 383 -24.82 8.86 -9.76
C THR A 383 -26.09 8.82 -8.91
N LYS A 384 -26.44 9.90 -8.19
CA LYS A 384 -27.64 10.01 -7.33
C LYS A 384 -27.86 8.78 -6.45
N PRO A 385 -26.88 8.35 -5.65
CA PRO A 385 -27.00 7.11 -4.91
C PRO A 385 -28.04 7.21 -3.79
N LYS A 386 -28.74 6.11 -3.52
CA LYS A 386 -29.59 6.01 -2.34
C LYS A 386 -28.78 5.97 -1.05
N TYR A 387 -27.65 5.24 -1.08
CA TYR A 387 -26.72 5.10 0.05
C TYR A 387 -25.31 5.46 -0.37
N MET A 388 -24.53 6.06 0.56
CA MET A 388 -23.14 6.46 0.35
C MET A 388 -22.23 5.79 1.36
N ILE A 389 -21.14 5.20 0.86
CA ILE A 389 -20.07 4.57 1.64
C ILE A 389 -18.75 5.16 1.15
N PRO A 390 -18.15 6.13 1.86
CA PRO A 390 -16.79 6.58 1.58
C PRO A 390 -15.80 5.44 1.76
N VAL A 391 -14.88 5.28 0.80
CA VAL A 391 -13.83 4.26 0.82
C VAL A 391 -12.50 4.89 0.48
N HIS A 392 -11.40 4.12 0.54
CA HIS A 392 -10.06 4.56 0.14
C HIS A 392 -9.65 5.88 0.80
N GLY A 393 -9.50 5.86 2.12
CA GLY A 393 -9.12 7.04 2.89
C GLY A 393 -9.07 6.79 4.39
N GLU A 394 -8.34 7.61 5.11
CA GLU A 394 -8.33 7.62 6.55
C GLU A 394 -9.71 8.04 7.12
N TYR A 395 -9.97 7.73 8.38
CA TYR A 395 -11.25 8.00 9.04
C TYR A 395 -11.74 9.46 8.85
N ARG A 396 -10.86 10.45 9.06
CA ARG A 396 -11.21 11.87 8.89
C ARG A 396 -11.64 12.22 7.48
N MET A 397 -11.01 11.63 6.46
CA MET A 397 -11.34 11.84 5.04
C MET A 397 -12.72 11.26 4.72
N GLN A 398 -13.03 10.08 5.26
CA GLN A 398 -14.34 9.44 5.08
C GLN A 398 -15.46 10.22 5.76
N VAL A 399 -15.23 10.76 6.96
CA VAL A 399 -16.21 11.63 7.65
C VAL A 399 -16.50 12.87 6.81
N ILE A 400 -15.47 13.57 6.34
CA ILE A 400 -15.64 14.74 5.47
C ILE A 400 -16.40 14.36 4.19
N HIS A 401 -16.10 13.21 3.59
CA HIS A 401 -16.79 12.77 2.39
C HIS A 401 -18.28 12.48 2.63
N THR A 402 -18.68 11.98 3.81
CA THR A 402 -20.11 11.86 4.15
C THR A 402 -20.78 13.23 4.23
N GLU A 403 -20.13 14.24 4.80
CA GLU A 403 -20.65 15.61 4.85
C GLU A 403 -20.81 16.21 3.45
N LEU A 404 -19.84 15.96 2.55
CA LEU A 404 -19.92 16.37 1.15
C LEU A 404 -21.08 15.68 0.41
N ALA A 405 -21.28 14.37 0.67
CA ALA A 405 -22.38 13.62 0.08
C ALA A 405 -23.74 14.12 0.57
N GLN A 406 -23.87 14.46 1.84
CA GLN A 406 -25.07 15.08 2.42
C GLN A 406 -25.34 16.47 1.79
N ALA A 407 -24.32 17.28 1.65
CA ALA A 407 -24.40 18.57 0.94
C ALA A 407 -24.79 18.39 -0.55
N ALA A 408 -24.42 17.26 -1.14
CA ALA A 408 -24.82 16.88 -2.49
C ALA A 408 -26.20 16.22 -2.57
N GLY A 409 -26.91 16.01 -1.46
CA GLY A 409 -28.31 15.59 -1.40
C GLY A 409 -28.58 14.17 -0.96
N VAL A 410 -27.59 13.43 -0.47
CA VAL A 410 -27.79 12.12 0.18
C VAL A 410 -28.28 12.36 1.62
N PRO A 411 -29.38 11.74 2.07
CA PRO A 411 -29.84 11.87 3.46
C PRO A 411 -28.77 11.40 4.45
N ALA A 412 -28.67 12.06 5.61
CA ALA A 412 -27.67 11.72 6.62
C ALA A 412 -27.76 10.25 7.08
N ASP A 413 -28.98 9.73 7.28
CA ASP A 413 -29.20 8.33 7.67
C ASP A 413 -28.81 7.31 6.58
N ASN A 414 -28.49 7.76 5.37
CA ASN A 414 -28.08 6.95 4.25
C ASN A 414 -26.57 7.07 3.95
N THR A 415 -25.80 7.73 4.81
CA THR A 415 -24.34 7.82 4.71
C THR A 415 -23.69 6.98 5.80
N PHE A 416 -22.67 6.17 5.42
CA PHE A 416 -22.05 5.20 6.33
C PHE A 416 -20.54 5.40 6.36
N VAL A 417 -19.96 5.63 7.52
CA VAL A 417 -18.52 5.44 7.78
C VAL A 417 -18.39 4.08 8.43
N LEU A 418 -17.97 3.09 7.64
CA LEU A 418 -17.84 1.70 8.05
C LEU A 418 -16.40 1.36 8.41
N GLU A 419 -16.22 0.29 9.18
CA GLU A 419 -14.91 -0.32 9.44
C GLU A 419 -14.66 -1.51 8.51
N ASN A 420 -13.38 -1.87 8.28
CA ASN A 420 -13.04 -3.09 7.56
C ASN A 420 -13.68 -4.31 8.23
N GLY A 421 -14.36 -5.13 7.44
CA GLY A 421 -15.09 -6.30 7.92
C GLY A 421 -16.54 -6.04 8.34
N GLU A 422 -16.96 -4.79 8.47
CA GLU A 422 -18.36 -4.46 8.73
C GLU A 422 -19.23 -4.75 7.50
N VAL A 423 -20.32 -5.47 7.69
CA VAL A 423 -21.21 -5.87 6.60
C VAL A 423 -22.48 -5.05 6.67
N VAL A 424 -22.68 -4.19 5.66
CA VAL A 424 -23.96 -3.48 5.49
C VAL A 424 -24.83 -4.24 4.50
N CYS A 425 -26.11 -4.44 4.84
CA CYS A 425 -27.12 -5.05 3.98
C CYS A 425 -28.19 -4.03 3.60
N PHE A 426 -28.53 -4.02 2.33
CA PHE A 426 -29.60 -3.21 1.75
C PHE A 426 -30.75 -4.10 1.29
N GLY A 427 -31.95 -3.78 1.68
CA GLY A 427 -33.15 -4.56 1.36
C GLY A 427 -34.37 -3.70 1.19
N PRO A 428 -35.55 -4.30 0.93
CA PRO A 428 -36.83 -3.57 0.79
C PRO A 428 -37.20 -2.75 2.04
N GLU A 429 -36.73 -3.19 3.22
CA GLU A 429 -37.04 -2.55 4.51
C GLU A 429 -36.03 -1.42 4.86
N GLY A 430 -35.03 -1.15 4.00
CA GLY A 430 -33.96 -0.18 4.25
C GLY A 430 -32.58 -0.82 4.35
N SER A 431 -31.69 -0.19 5.12
CA SER A 431 -30.34 -0.64 5.37
C SER A 431 -30.16 -1.11 6.81
N ARG A 432 -29.20 -2.01 7.05
CA ARG A 432 -28.83 -2.45 8.39
C ARG A 432 -27.40 -2.98 8.40
N ILE A 433 -26.72 -2.85 9.52
CA ILE A 433 -25.47 -3.58 9.77
C ILE A 433 -25.82 -5.04 10.12
N ALA A 434 -25.28 -5.97 9.35
CA ALA A 434 -25.58 -7.40 9.46
C ALA A 434 -24.58 -8.18 10.35
N GLY A 435 -23.51 -7.53 10.77
CA GLY A 435 -22.44 -8.04 11.60
C GLY A 435 -21.06 -7.82 11.00
N HIS A 436 -20.08 -8.55 11.48
CA HIS A 436 -18.67 -8.44 11.12
C HIS A 436 -18.13 -9.74 10.54
N ILE A 437 -17.16 -9.62 9.63
CA ILE A 437 -16.29 -10.71 9.16
C ILE A 437 -14.83 -10.42 9.54
N PRO A 438 -13.95 -11.42 9.61
CA PRO A 438 -12.52 -11.17 9.73
C PRO A 438 -12.02 -10.31 8.56
N ALA A 439 -11.29 -9.23 8.88
CA ALA A 439 -10.71 -8.28 7.92
C ALA A 439 -9.46 -7.59 8.49
N GLY A 440 -8.75 -8.28 9.39
CA GLY A 440 -7.51 -7.78 9.97
C GLY A 440 -6.36 -7.75 8.98
N ASP A 441 -5.26 -7.16 9.41
CA ASP A 441 -4.03 -7.11 8.65
C ASP A 441 -3.32 -8.46 8.65
N VAL A 442 -2.86 -8.90 7.48
CA VAL A 442 -1.99 -10.05 7.31
C VAL A 442 -0.64 -9.56 6.81
N TYR A 443 0.40 -9.80 7.57
CA TYR A 443 1.74 -9.32 7.29
C TYR A 443 2.50 -10.27 6.38
N VAL A 444 3.14 -9.72 5.35
CA VAL A 444 3.99 -10.44 4.39
C VAL A 444 5.44 -10.00 4.60
N ASP A 445 6.31 -10.95 4.91
CA ASP A 445 7.73 -10.68 5.15
C ASP A 445 8.57 -10.62 3.86
N THR A 446 9.88 -10.44 4.02
CA THR A 446 10.85 -10.37 2.92
C THR A 446 10.99 -11.68 2.14
N SER A 447 10.54 -12.81 2.67
CA SER A 447 10.52 -14.10 1.95
C SER A 447 9.28 -14.28 1.08
N GLY A 448 8.34 -13.33 1.13
CA GLY A 448 7.04 -13.42 0.46
C GLY A 448 6.05 -14.35 1.18
N THR A 449 6.39 -14.83 2.38
CA THR A 449 5.49 -15.66 3.18
C THR A 449 4.47 -14.77 3.88
N ALA A 450 3.20 -14.97 3.57
CA ALA A 450 2.10 -14.34 4.27
C ALA A 450 1.90 -14.99 5.65
N ASP A 451 1.44 -14.17 6.61
CA ASP A 451 1.11 -14.58 7.99
C ASP A 451 2.31 -14.62 8.95
N VAL A 452 3.08 -13.54 8.94
CA VAL A 452 3.98 -13.27 10.09
C VAL A 452 3.08 -12.88 11.26
N GLY A 453 2.92 -13.78 12.23
CA GLY A 453 2.04 -13.56 13.37
C GLY A 453 2.39 -12.28 14.15
N ASN A 454 1.36 -11.60 14.69
CA ASN A 454 1.49 -10.35 15.48
C ASN A 454 2.53 -10.45 16.61
N VAL A 455 2.73 -11.65 17.17
CA VAL A 455 3.75 -11.89 18.20
C VAL A 455 5.16 -11.64 17.67
N VAL A 456 5.46 -12.10 16.44
CA VAL A 456 6.78 -11.90 15.83
C VAL A 456 7.03 -10.43 15.51
N VAL A 457 6.00 -9.72 15.05
CA VAL A 457 6.09 -8.26 14.76
C VAL A 457 6.34 -7.50 16.06
N HIS A 458 5.58 -7.80 17.11
CA HIS A 458 5.76 -7.21 18.43
C HIS A 458 7.16 -7.50 19.02
N ASP A 459 7.64 -8.75 18.90
CA ASP A 459 8.99 -9.12 19.34
C ASP A 459 10.06 -8.29 18.60
N ARG A 460 9.94 -8.11 17.28
CA ARG A 460 10.86 -7.28 16.49
C ARG A 460 10.84 -5.82 16.95
N GLN A 461 9.67 -5.28 17.24
CA GLN A 461 9.52 -3.90 17.75
C GLN A 461 10.21 -3.76 19.11
N VAL A 462 9.92 -4.63 20.08
CA VAL A 462 10.59 -4.62 21.40
C VAL A 462 12.11 -4.74 21.25
N LEU A 463 12.59 -5.64 20.39
CA LEU A 463 14.02 -5.81 20.13
C LEU A 463 14.65 -4.53 19.56
N SER A 464 13.94 -3.79 18.71
CA SER A 464 14.47 -2.57 18.09
C SER A 464 14.48 -1.37 19.06
N GLU A 465 13.47 -1.26 19.92
CA GLU A 465 13.30 -0.12 20.84
C GLU A 465 14.08 -0.31 22.15
N ASP A 466 13.92 -1.45 22.79
CA ASP A 466 14.41 -1.72 24.14
C ASP A 466 15.52 -2.77 24.22
N GLY A 467 15.74 -3.52 23.15
CA GLY A 467 16.82 -4.51 23.05
C GLY A 467 16.53 -5.82 23.77
N LEU A 468 17.60 -6.60 23.99
CA LEU A 468 17.56 -7.97 24.52
C LEU A 468 18.42 -8.09 25.77
N VAL A 469 17.90 -8.81 26.77
CA VAL A 469 18.62 -9.27 27.96
C VAL A 469 18.51 -10.78 28.07
N VAL A 470 19.64 -11.48 27.98
CA VAL A 470 19.71 -12.93 28.17
C VAL A 470 20.22 -13.22 29.56
N VAL A 471 19.52 -14.10 30.27
CA VAL A 471 19.92 -14.59 31.59
C VAL A 471 20.33 -16.06 31.47
N VAL A 472 21.53 -16.41 31.91
CA VAL A 472 22.02 -17.79 31.87
C VAL A 472 22.35 -18.24 33.29
N ALA A 473 21.75 -19.36 33.73
CA ALA A 473 22.07 -19.94 35.02
C ALA A 473 22.03 -21.49 34.97
N THR A 474 22.91 -22.13 35.72
CA THR A 474 22.87 -23.59 35.92
C THR A 474 22.23 -23.88 37.27
N VAL A 475 21.19 -24.71 37.27
CA VAL A 475 20.37 -25.01 38.42
C VAL A 475 20.31 -26.51 38.73
N ASP A 476 20.24 -26.85 40.01
CA ASP A 476 19.95 -28.18 40.49
C ASP A 476 18.58 -28.14 41.20
N TYR A 477 17.55 -28.55 40.46
CA TYR A 477 16.17 -28.52 40.97
C TYR A 477 15.95 -29.50 42.13
N LYS A 478 16.65 -30.64 42.14
CA LYS A 478 16.55 -31.64 43.19
C LYS A 478 17.05 -31.11 44.54
N HIS A 479 18.16 -30.41 44.54
CA HIS A 479 18.74 -29.83 45.77
C HIS A 479 18.43 -28.35 45.93
N LYS A 480 17.60 -27.77 45.05
CA LYS A 480 17.17 -26.38 45.07
C LYS A 480 18.34 -25.39 45.12
N ARG A 481 19.37 -25.59 44.27
CA ARG A 481 20.59 -24.79 44.26
C ARG A 481 20.88 -24.18 42.87
N VAL A 482 21.39 -22.98 42.89
CA VAL A 482 22.01 -22.36 41.71
C VAL A 482 23.49 -22.77 41.77
N LEU A 483 23.96 -23.45 40.72
CA LEU A 483 25.32 -24.02 40.64
C LEU A 483 26.31 -23.07 39.96
N ALA A 484 25.85 -22.31 38.93
CA ALA A 484 26.66 -21.32 38.24
C ALA A 484 25.77 -20.19 37.72
N GLY A 485 26.33 -19.00 37.61
CA GLY A 485 25.61 -17.79 37.24
C GLY A 485 24.78 -17.22 38.42
N PRO A 486 23.67 -16.47 38.19
CA PRO A 486 23.17 -16.07 36.85
C PRO A 486 24.08 -15.08 36.16
N ASP A 487 24.41 -15.35 34.88
CA ASP A 487 25.09 -14.40 34.01
C ASP A 487 24.08 -13.60 33.20
N VAL A 488 24.35 -12.32 32.98
CA VAL A 488 23.47 -11.43 32.24
C VAL A 488 24.21 -10.87 31.03
N LEU A 489 23.68 -11.13 29.84
CA LEU A 489 24.15 -10.60 28.57
C LEU A 489 23.11 -9.63 28.01
N SER A 490 23.55 -8.54 27.43
CA SER A 490 22.67 -7.53 26.84
C SER A 490 23.10 -7.14 25.43
N ARG A 491 22.12 -6.89 24.56
CA ARG A 491 22.30 -6.31 23.24
C ARG A 491 21.18 -5.29 22.98
N GLY A 492 21.57 -4.10 22.48
CA GLY A 492 20.62 -3.04 22.16
C GLY A 492 19.93 -2.37 23.35
N PHE A 493 20.09 -2.87 24.58
CA PHE A 493 19.46 -2.33 25.80
C PHE A 493 20.34 -1.31 26.52
N VAL A 494 21.54 -1.73 27.00
CA VAL A 494 22.52 -0.88 27.66
C VAL A 494 23.93 -1.21 27.21
N TYR A 495 24.84 -0.21 27.27
CA TYR A 495 26.24 -0.47 27.00
C TYR A 495 26.89 -1.16 28.20
N MET A 496 27.16 -2.45 28.05
CA MET A 496 27.58 -3.34 29.14
C MET A 496 28.80 -2.83 29.92
N ARG A 497 29.79 -2.20 29.26
CA ARG A 497 31.02 -1.70 29.91
C ARG A 497 30.75 -0.56 30.89
N GLU A 498 29.75 0.26 30.63
CA GLU A 498 29.39 1.42 31.47
C GLU A 498 28.27 1.12 32.45
N SER A 499 27.65 -0.06 32.34
CA SER A 499 26.49 -0.46 33.14
C SER A 499 26.78 -1.60 34.12
N THR A 500 28.05 -1.76 34.54
CA THR A 500 28.50 -2.87 35.39
C THR A 500 27.73 -2.95 36.71
N GLU A 501 27.39 -1.82 37.31
CA GLU A 501 26.65 -1.79 38.57
C GLU A 501 25.20 -2.29 38.38
N LEU A 502 24.51 -1.84 37.31
CA LEU A 502 23.16 -2.30 36.97
C LEU A 502 23.13 -3.80 36.73
N ILE A 503 24.11 -4.32 36.00
CA ILE A 503 24.22 -5.75 35.69
C ILE A 503 24.46 -6.56 36.97
N ASN A 504 25.37 -6.11 37.84
CA ASN A 504 25.61 -6.78 39.13
C ASN A 504 24.36 -6.78 40.04
N GLN A 505 23.61 -5.70 40.02
CA GLN A 505 22.33 -5.63 40.75
C GLN A 505 21.29 -6.59 40.14
N ALA A 506 21.20 -6.63 38.81
CA ALA A 506 20.30 -7.55 38.10
C ALA A 506 20.66 -9.02 38.41
N GLN A 507 21.95 -9.38 38.39
CA GLN A 507 22.41 -10.74 38.71
C GLN A 507 22.00 -11.15 40.13
N LYS A 508 22.21 -10.29 41.10
CA LYS A 508 21.79 -10.55 42.48
C LYS A 508 20.27 -10.70 42.59
N HIS A 509 19.53 -9.83 41.92
CA HIS A 509 18.06 -9.89 41.90
C HIS A 509 17.57 -11.20 41.30
N ILE A 510 18.10 -11.61 40.15
CA ILE A 510 17.78 -12.87 39.47
C ILE A 510 18.11 -14.07 40.37
N TYR A 511 19.28 -14.07 41.05
CA TYR A 511 19.63 -15.14 41.96
C TYR A 511 18.58 -15.33 43.05
N HIS A 512 18.13 -14.23 43.65
CA HIS A 512 17.07 -14.25 44.69
C HIS A 512 15.74 -14.76 44.13
N ILE A 513 15.35 -14.36 42.92
CA ILE A 513 14.13 -14.85 42.25
C ILE A 513 14.21 -16.37 42.07
N ILE A 514 15.30 -16.88 41.46
CA ILE A 514 15.46 -18.32 41.19
C ILE A 514 15.38 -19.09 42.51
N LYS A 515 16.09 -18.64 43.54
CA LYS A 515 16.15 -19.29 44.85
C LYS A 515 14.77 -19.30 45.53
N SER A 516 14.11 -18.15 45.58
CA SER A 516 12.77 -18.02 46.17
C SER A 516 11.73 -18.91 45.48
N GLU A 517 11.74 -18.95 44.16
CA GLU A 517 10.77 -19.76 43.43
C GLU A 517 11.05 -21.27 43.57
N MET A 518 12.32 -21.68 43.62
CA MET A 518 12.65 -23.09 43.92
C MET A 518 12.23 -23.48 45.36
N ASP A 519 12.38 -22.60 46.33
CA ASP A 519 12.05 -22.89 47.73
C ASP A 519 10.53 -23.00 47.98
N LYS A 520 9.72 -22.32 47.17
CA LYS A 520 8.23 -22.35 47.25
C LYS A 520 7.62 -23.66 46.74
N MET A 521 8.34 -24.46 45.94
CA MET A 521 7.80 -25.65 45.25
C MET A 521 8.49 -26.91 45.76
N ASP A 522 7.77 -27.98 46.02
CA ASP A 522 8.36 -29.29 46.35
C ASP A 522 9.09 -29.88 45.14
N HIS A 523 8.52 -29.69 43.94
CA HIS A 523 9.11 -30.05 42.66
C HIS A 523 9.20 -28.79 41.80
N PRO A 524 10.34 -28.08 41.79
CA PRO A 524 10.52 -26.85 41.01
C PRO A 524 10.31 -27.09 39.52
N LYS A 525 9.48 -26.26 38.89
CA LYS A 525 9.21 -26.31 37.43
C LYS A 525 9.96 -25.19 36.71
N ASP A 526 10.72 -25.56 35.70
CA ASP A 526 11.50 -24.63 34.86
C ASP A 526 10.67 -23.46 34.33
N SER A 527 9.48 -23.75 33.77
CA SER A 527 8.59 -22.72 33.23
C SER A 527 8.12 -21.68 34.24
N VAL A 528 7.87 -22.08 35.48
CA VAL A 528 7.44 -21.16 36.56
C VAL A 528 8.57 -20.21 36.93
N ILE A 529 9.79 -20.75 37.05
CA ILE A 529 10.96 -19.94 37.39
C ILE A 529 11.32 -18.98 36.27
N ARG A 530 11.27 -19.41 35.01
CA ARG A 530 11.48 -18.54 33.84
C ARG A 530 10.47 -17.38 33.82
N ASN A 531 9.20 -17.66 34.01
CA ASN A 531 8.17 -16.62 34.03
C ASN A 531 8.37 -15.64 35.19
N ALA A 532 8.78 -16.12 36.36
CA ALA A 532 9.10 -15.27 37.50
C ALA A 532 10.32 -14.37 37.22
N ILE A 533 11.36 -14.90 36.55
CA ILE A 533 12.50 -14.09 36.11
C ILE A 533 12.04 -13.00 35.14
N ILE A 534 11.26 -13.33 34.12
CA ILE A 534 10.76 -12.36 33.13
C ILE A 534 10.00 -11.23 33.82
N ALA A 535 9.01 -11.57 34.65
CA ALA A 535 8.17 -10.56 35.31
C ALA A 535 8.99 -9.65 36.24
N ASN A 536 9.72 -10.23 37.18
CA ASN A 536 10.42 -9.45 38.23
C ASN A 536 11.63 -8.68 37.68
N LEU A 537 12.38 -9.27 36.72
CA LEU A 537 13.51 -8.59 36.11
C LEU A 537 13.04 -7.45 35.20
N SER A 538 11.92 -7.62 34.48
CA SER A 538 11.33 -6.55 33.66
C SER A 538 10.99 -5.34 34.50
N ASP A 539 10.32 -5.54 35.65
CA ASP A 539 9.97 -4.45 36.57
C ASP A 539 11.21 -3.80 37.21
N PHE A 540 12.20 -4.61 37.60
CA PHE A 540 13.46 -4.12 38.11
C PHE A 540 14.18 -3.23 37.08
N LEU A 541 14.36 -3.71 35.83
CA LEU A 541 15.04 -2.95 34.78
C LEU A 541 14.25 -1.67 34.43
N TYR A 542 12.92 -1.75 34.33
CA TYR A 542 12.09 -0.58 34.09
C TYR A 542 12.22 0.48 35.19
N SER A 543 12.29 0.05 36.46
CA SER A 543 12.47 0.97 37.59
C SER A 543 13.77 1.79 37.48
N LYS A 544 14.83 1.18 36.92
CA LYS A 544 16.16 1.76 36.78
C LYS A 544 16.39 2.52 35.46
N THR A 545 15.79 2.07 34.38
CA THR A 545 16.14 2.55 33.02
C THR A 545 14.96 3.14 32.25
N LYS A 546 13.74 2.92 32.71
CA LYS A 546 12.48 3.23 32.02
C LYS A 546 12.31 2.47 30.67
N ARG A 547 13.04 1.36 30.51
CA ARG A 547 12.99 0.48 29.33
C ARG A 547 12.58 -0.93 29.75
N ARG A 548 11.91 -1.66 28.83
CA ARG A 548 11.44 -3.04 29.03
C ARG A 548 12.02 -3.96 27.95
N PRO A 549 13.32 -4.29 28.03
CA PRO A 549 13.94 -5.16 27.03
C PRO A 549 13.30 -6.54 27.02
N MET A 550 13.40 -7.23 25.88
CA MET A 550 13.04 -8.65 25.80
C MET A 550 13.94 -9.45 26.75
N ILE A 551 13.36 -10.22 27.65
CA ILE A 551 14.11 -11.05 28.61
C ILE A 551 14.02 -12.50 28.21
N LEU A 552 15.18 -13.14 27.99
CA LEU A 552 15.31 -14.54 27.60
C LEU A 552 16.05 -15.33 28.69
N PRO A 553 15.32 -15.99 29.64
CA PRO A 553 15.93 -16.85 30.62
C PRO A 553 16.33 -18.20 30.05
N MET A 554 17.61 -18.57 30.18
CA MET A 554 18.18 -19.86 29.80
C MET A 554 18.65 -20.57 31.08
N LEU A 555 17.79 -21.46 31.63
CA LEU A 555 18.11 -22.27 32.78
C LEU A 555 18.56 -23.65 32.31
N VAL A 556 19.78 -24.03 32.72
CA VAL A 556 20.38 -25.34 32.40
C VAL A 556 20.28 -26.21 33.65
N GLU A 557 19.50 -27.27 33.58
CA GLU A 557 19.38 -28.25 34.67
C GLU A 557 20.62 -29.14 34.70
N LYS A 558 21.21 -29.31 35.88
CA LYS A 558 22.21 -30.34 36.11
C LYS A 558 21.54 -31.70 36.10
N LYS A 559 21.93 -32.54 35.15
CA LYS A 559 21.57 -33.98 35.13
C LYS A 559 22.25 -34.74 36.22
#